data_95ca4c20a0969d9303a02ece72ca6ebb
#
_entry.id   95ca4c20a0969d9303a02ece72ca6ebb
#
_cell.length_a   1.000
_cell.length_b   1.000
_cell.length_c   1.000
_cell.angle_alpha   90.00
_cell.angle_beta   90.00
_cell.angle_gamma   90.00
#
_symmetry.space_group_name_H-M   'P 1'
#
loop_
_entity.id
_entity.type
_entity.pdbx_description
1 polymer ?
#
loop_
_entity_poly.entity_id
_entity_poly.type
_entity_poly.pdbx_seq_one_letter_code
_entity_poly.pdbx_strand_id
1 'polypeptide(L)'
;GINSLLEAIRDIPEIDLKIIGRGPLSKEIGNNYPKNVSFLGFKEGQELKEYVKNALFTIVPSEWYENNPLSIIESLSLGTPVIGSNIGGIPELIQDEKTGFTFTMGSPADLTKTIRKAIAIPEEKLYEMSIACNKFAQQHFSADKHFNYLISIYQSILKASK
;
A
#
# COMPACT_ATOMS: atom_id res chain seq x y z
N GLY A 1 -2.17 7.02 -10.72
CA GLY A 1 -3.34 6.15 -10.46
C GLY A 1 -4.46 6.79 -9.65
N ILE A 2 -4.33 8.09 -9.29
CA ILE A 2 -5.35 8.78 -8.49
C ILE A 2 -6.71 8.89 -9.23
N ASN A 3 -6.68 9.07 -10.55
CA ASN A 3 -7.90 9.17 -11.35
C ASN A 3 -8.64 7.83 -11.37
N SER A 4 -7.92 6.73 -11.59
CA SER A 4 -8.50 5.37 -11.54
C SER A 4 -9.06 5.03 -10.17
N LEU A 5 -8.40 5.49 -9.09
CA LEU A 5 -8.90 5.34 -7.72
C LEU A 5 -10.19 6.13 -7.50
N LEU A 6 -10.24 7.40 -7.90
CA LEU A 6 -11.44 8.23 -7.75
C LEU A 6 -12.62 7.71 -8.56
N GLU A 7 -12.36 7.14 -9.75
CA GLU A 7 -13.39 6.48 -10.54
C GLU A 7 -13.93 5.22 -9.83
N ALA A 8 -13.04 4.36 -9.34
CA ALA A 8 -13.41 3.15 -8.62
C ALA A 8 -14.26 3.43 -7.36
N ILE A 9 -13.93 4.49 -6.62
CA ILE A 9 -14.62 4.87 -5.37
C ILE A 9 -16.04 5.40 -5.60
N ARG A 10 -16.36 5.92 -6.78
CA ARG A 10 -17.73 6.37 -7.10
C ARG A 10 -18.76 5.26 -6.94
N ASP A 11 -18.35 4.02 -7.19
CA ASP A 11 -19.22 2.84 -7.10
C ASP A 11 -19.30 2.25 -5.69
N ILE A 12 -18.58 2.83 -4.70
CA ILE A 12 -18.50 2.32 -3.32
C ILE A 12 -18.74 3.47 -2.33
N PRO A 13 -19.95 4.04 -2.30
CA PRO A 13 -20.25 5.20 -1.45
C PRO A 13 -20.22 4.91 0.06
N GLU A 14 -20.23 3.64 0.45
CA GLU A 14 -20.23 3.18 1.84
C GLU A 14 -18.88 3.26 2.54
N ILE A 15 -17.78 3.50 1.82
CA ILE A 15 -16.45 3.64 2.42
C ILE A 15 -16.03 5.10 2.54
N ASP A 16 -15.19 5.42 3.52
CA ASP A 16 -14.53 6.71 3.70
C ASP A 16 -13.08 6.62 3.19
N LEU A 17 -12.81 7.26 2.05
CA LEU A 17 -11.46 7.32 1.48
C LEU A 17 -10.74 8.59 1.90
N LYS A 18 -9.61 8.43 2.56
CA LYS A 18 -8.70 9.54 2.91
C LYS A 18 -7.49 9.54 1.97
N ILE A 19 -7.30 10.62 1.25
CA ILE A 19 -6.15 10.81 0.37
C ILE A 19 -5.17 11.76 1.06
N ILE A 20 -3.97 11.24 1.32
CA ILE A 20 -2.90 11.95 2.00
C ILE A 20 -1.76 12.19 1.03
N GLY A 21 -1.33 13.43 0.92
CA GLY A 21 -0.24 13.83 0.04
C GLY A 21 -0.54 15.13 -0.70
N ARG A 22 0.42 15.53 -1.54
CA ARG A 22 0.31 16.69 -2.43
C ARG A 22 0.84 16.32 -3.80
N GLY A 23 0.27 16.88 -4.84
CA GLY A 23 0.70 16.65 -6.20
C GLY A 23 0.05 17.61 -7.19
N PRO A 24 0.55 17.68 -8.42
CA PRO A 24 0.00 18.58 -9.44
C PRO A 24 -1.49 18.31 -9.73
N LEU A 25 -1.92 17.07 -9.70
CA LEU A 25 -3.31 16.66 -9.93
C LEU A 25 -4.31 17.20 -8.90
N SER A 26 -3.86 17.61 -7.71
CA SER A 26 -4.76 18.19 -6.70
C SER A 26 -5.48 19.45 -7.18
N LYS A 27 -4.86 20.21 -8.08
CA LYS A 27 -5.48 21.39 -8.70
C LYS A 27 -6.47 21.03 -9.81
N GLU A 28 -6.16 19.98 -10.58
CA GLU A 28 -6.99 19.50 -11.69
C GLU A 28 -8.24 18.80 -11.18
N ILE A 29 -8.11 18.00 -10.12
CA ILE A 29 -9.24 17.33 -9.48
C ILE A 29 -10.20 18.35 -8.84
N GLY A 30 -9.67 19.43 -8.25
CA GLY A 30 -10.45 20.46 -7.61
C GLY A 30 -11.44 19.86 -6.60
N ASN A 31 -12.74 20.12 -6.81
CA ASN A 31 -13.83 19.56 -6.00
C ASN A 31 -14.62 18.46 -6.73
N ASN A 32 -14.13 17.97 -7.86
CA ASN A 32 -14.84 16.97 -8.67
C ASN A 32 -14.49 15.53 -8.23
N TYR A 33 -14.81 15.19 -6.99
CA TYR A 33 -14.63 13.85 -6.44
C TYR A 33 -15.85 13.40 -5.62
N PRO A 34 -16.01 12.11 -5.36
CA PRO A 34 -17.11 11.57 -4.56
C PRO A 34 -17.16 12.15 -3.15
N LYS A 35 -18.36 12.27 -2.57
CA LYS A 35 -18.58 12.87 -1.24
C LYS A 35 -17.90 12.09 -0.10
N ASN A 36 -17.65 10.81 -0.32
CA ASN A 36 -16.97 9.91 0.61
C ASN A 36 -15.43 9.94 0.47
N VAL A 37 -14.88 10.93 -0.25
CA VAL A 37 -13.44 11.15 -0.40
C VAL A 37 -13.03 12.43 0.32
N SER A 38 -11.96 12.37 1.09
CA SER A 38 -11.36 13.51 1.80
C SER A 38 -9.89 13.68 1.42
N PHE A 39 -9.52 14.85 0.93
CA PHE A 39 -8.12 15.23 0.71
C PHE A 39 -7.57 15.92 1.95
N LEU A 40 -6.64 15.26 2.64
CA LEU A 40 -6.09 15.72 3.92
C LEU A 40 -4.79 16.53 3.77
N GLY A 41 -4.30 16.69 2.53
CA GLY A 41 -3.03 17.34 2.26
C GLY A 41 -1.83 16.50 2.71
N PHE A 42 -0.66 17.14 2.81
CA PHE A 42 0.56 16.48 3.25
C PHE A 42 0.51 16.22 4.76
N LYS A 43 0.88 14.98 5.14
CA LYS A 43 1.04 14.55 6.52
C LYS A 43 2.37 13.82 6.66
N GLU A 44 2.98 13.88 7.84
CA GLU A 44 4.24 13.20 8.14
C GLU A 44 4.30 12.75 9.61
N GLY A 45 5.32 11.98 9.94
CA GLY A 45 5.62 11.58 11.31
C GLY A 45 4.49 10.79 11.96
N GLN A 46 4.15 11.13 13.20
CA GLN A 46 3.16 10.40 13.99
C GLN A 46 1.74 10.57 13.43
N GLU A 47 1.41 11.75 12.91
CA GLU A 47 0.08 12.00 12.33
C GLU A 47 -0.20 11.06 11.13
N LEU A 48 0.75 10.90 10.21
CA LEU A 48 0.62 9.97 9.09
C LEU A 48 0.47 8.53 9.58
N LYS A 49 1.29 8.12 10.55
CA LYS A 49 1.23 6.77 11.12
C LYS A 49 -0.13 6.45 11.73
N GLU A 50 -0.76 7.41 12.42
CA GLU A 50 -2.10 7.21 12.99
C GLU A 50 -3.16 7.01 11.91
N TYR A 51 -3.11 7.77 10.81
CA TYR A 51 -4.02 7.54 9.68
C TYR A 51 -3.85 6.14 9.09
N VAL A 52 -2.61 5.73 8.83
CA VAL A 52 -2.33 4.42 8.24
C VAL A 52 -2.74 3.30 9.20
N LYS A 53 -2.36 3.38 10.48
CA LYS A 53 -2.64 2.37 11.49
C LYS A 53 -4.14 2.14 11.72
N ASN A 54 -4.94 3.21 11.62
CA ASN A 54 -6.39 3.16 11.84
C ASN A 54 -7.20 2.90 10.55
N ALA A 55 -6.53 2.74 9.41
CA ALA A 55 -7.20 2.37 8.16
C ALA A 55 -7.43 0.85 8.10
N LEU A 56 -8.53 0.43 7.48
CA LEU A 56 -8.76 -0.98 7.17
C LEU A 56 -7.75 -1.49 6.15
N PHE A 57 -7.46 -0.68 5.13
CA PHE A 57 -6.47 -0.95 4.08
C PHE A 57 -5.82 0.35 3.63
N THR A 58 -4.55 0.27 3.23
CA THR A 58 -3.90 1.31 2.42
C THR A 58 -4.04 0.95 0.95
N ILE A 59 -4.34 1.93 0.09
CA ILE A 59 -4.46 1.70 -1.36
C ILE A 59 -3.27 2.37 -2.06
N VAL A 60 -2.55 1.59 -2.87
CA VAL A 60 -1.42 2.07 -3.70
C VAL A 60 -1.76 1.82 -5.17
N PRO A 61 -2.49 2.76 -5.81
CA PRO A 61 -3.02 2.59 -7.17
C PRO A 61 -2.01 3.03 -8.24
N SER A 62 -0.73 2.74 -8.07
CA SER A 62 0.31 3.23 -8.97
C SER A 62 0.10 2.72 -10.41
N GLU A 63 0.24 3.61 -11.38
CA GLU A 63 0.29 3.31 -12.81
C GLU A 63 1.71 3.46 -13.36
N TRP A 64 2.68 3.57 -12.46
CA TRP A 64 4.10 3.68 -12.74
C TRP A 64 4.85 2.45 -12.23
N TYR A 65 5.94 2.09 -12.90
CA TYR A 65 6.81 1.00 -12.46
C TYR A 65 7.55 1.37 -11.18
N GLU A 66 6.93 1.08 -10.05
CA GLU A 66 7.55 1.21 -8.74
C GLU A 66 8.57 0.08 -8.53
N ASN A 67 9.74 0.41 -8.00
CA ASN A 67 10.72 -0.62 -7.62
C ASN A 67 10.37 -1.20 -6.24
N ASN A 68 10.36 -0.34 -5.22
CA ASN A 68 10.13 -0.75 -3.84
C ASN A 68 9.42 0.39 -3.07
N PRO A 69 8.10 0.58 -3.26
CA PRO A 69 7.38 1.71 -2.69
C PRO A 69 7.34 1.64 -1.17
N LEU A 70 7.97 2.62 -0.52
CA LEU A 70 8.08 2.71 0.94
C LEU A 70 6.71 2.78 1.62
N SER A 71 5.72 3.38 0.97
CA SER A 71 4.35 3.45 1.51
C SER A 71 3.74 2.07 1.78
N ILE A 72 4.07 1.05 0.99
CA ILE A 72 3.65 -0.34 1.23
C ILE A 72 4.37 -0.89 2.46
N ILE A 73 5.71 -0.74 2.52
CA ILE A 73 6.50 -1.24 3.64
C ILE A 73 6.08 -0.59 4.96
N GLU A 74 5.84 0.72 4.95
CA GLU A 74 5.35 1.47 6.11
C GLU A 74 3.97 0.99 6.55
N SER A 75 3.05 0.78 5.61
CA SER A 75 1.72 0.25 5.89
C SER A 75 1.79 -1.13 6.55
N LEU A 76 2.53 -2.06 5.94
CA LEU A 76 2.72 -3.41 6.48
C LEU A 76 3.39 -3.38 7.86
N SER A 77 4.36 -2.49 8.07
CA SER A 77 5.05 -2.32 9.36
C SER A 77 4.12 -1.82 10.47
N LEU A 78 3.06 -1.11 10.10
CA LEU A 78 2.02 -0.64 11.03
C LEU A 78 0.88 -1.66 11.22
N GLY A 79 0.94 -2.78 10.51
CA GLY A 79 -0.08 -3.83 10.56
C GLY A 79 -1.29 -3.55 9.66
N THR A 80 -1.18 -2.64 8.71
CA THR A 80 -2.28 -2.29 7.80
C THR A 80 -2.08 -2.99 6.47
N PRO A 81 -3.02 -3.88 6.06
CA PRO A 81 -2.96 -4.57 4.79
C PRO A 81 -3.05 -3.60 3.60
N VAL A 82 -2.53 -4.01 2.45
CA VAL A 82 -2.41 -3.14 1.28
C VAL A 82 -3.23 -3.66 0.10
N ILE A 83 -3.92 -2.76 -0.59
CA ILE A 83 -4.48 -3.00 -1.93
C ILE A 83 -3.56 -2.30 -2.93
N GLY A 84 -2.81 -3.05 -3.71
CA GLY A 84 -1.81 -2.52 -4.64
C GLY A 84 -2.08 -2.89 -6.09
N SER A 85 -1.68 -2.02 -7.02
CA SER A 85 -1.74 -2.33 -8.45
C SER A 85 -0.72 -3.40 -8.82
N ASN A 86 -1.08 -4.30 -9.75
CA ASN A 86 -0.21 -5.35 -10.23
C ASN A 86 0.78 -4.80 -11.28
N ILE A 87 1.77 -4.02 -10.82
CA ILE A 87 2.81 -3.43 -11.67
C ILE A 87 4.14 -3.29 -10.92
N GLY A 88 5.25 -3.42 -11.64
CA GLY A 88 6.60 -3.26 -11.08
C GLY A 88 6.86 -4.21 -9.92
N GLY A 89 7.48 -3.70 -8.84
CA GLY A 89 7.77 -4.45 -7.62
C GLY A 89 6.61 -4.53 -6.62
N ILE A 90 5.47 -3.87 -6.88
CA ILE A 90 4.33 -3.88 -5.94
C ILE A 90 3.83 -5.31 -5.62
N PRO A 91 3.64 -6.21 -6.62
CA PRO A 91 3.17 -7.56 -6.33
C PRO A 91 4.12 -8.40 -5.48
N GLU A 92 5.41 -8.07 -5.49
CA GLU A 92 6.42 -8.78 -4.67
C GLU A 92 6.29 -8.44 -3.18
N LEU A 93 5.68 -7.29 -2.85
CA LEU A 93 5.51 -6.80 -1.49
C LEU A 93 4.18 -7.23 -0.86
N ILE A 94 3.25 -7.79 -1.65
CA ILE A 94 1.90 -8.13 -1.21
C ILE A 94 1.68 -9.64 -1.34
N GLN A 95 1.46 -10.31 -0.22
CA GLN A 95 1.02 -11.71 -0.20
C GLN A 95 -0.51 -11.72 -0.27
N ASP A 96 -1.06 -12.22 -1.39
CA ASP A 96 -2.50 -12.23 -1.62
C ASP A 96 -3.27 -12.92 -0.49
N GLU A 97 -4.36 -12.30 -0.04
CA GLU A 97 -5.21 -12.71 1.08
C GLU A 97 -4.53 -12.81 2.46
N LYS A 98 -3.22 -12.52 2.55
CA LYS A 98 -2.46 -12.53 3.81
C LYS A 98 -2.05 -11.15 4.27
N THR A 99 -1.42 -10.38 3.39
CA THR A 99 -0.97 -9.02 3.69
C THR A 99 -1.69 -7.96 2.84
N GLY A 100 -2.57 -8.39 1.97
CA GLY A 100 -3.36 -7.50 1.12
C GLY A 100 -3.89 -8.18 -0.12
N PHE A 101 -4.15 -7.36 -1.15
CA PHE A 101 -4.67 -7.78 -2.44
C PHE A 101 -3.98 -7.01 -3.56
N THR A 102 -3.93 -7.61 -4.74
CA THR A 102 -3.52 -6.91 -5.96
C THR A 102 -4.69 -6.76 -6.91
N PHE A 103 -4.64 -5.71 -7.73
CA PHE A 103 -5.61 -5.46 -8.80
C PHE A 103 -4.91 -5.06 -10.10
N THR A 104 -5.59 -5.18 -11.21
CA THR A 104 -5.06 -4.84 -12.54
C THR A 104 -4.80 -3.33 -12.64
N MET A 105 -3.55 -2.95 -12.89
CA MET A 105 -3.12 -1.56 -13.05
C MET A 105 -4.00 -0.82 -14.07
N GLY A 106 -4.42 0.40 -13.71
CA GLY A 106 -5.24 1.26 -14.58
C GLY A 106 -6.68 0.76 -14.81
N SER A 107 -7.17 -0.22 -14.02
CA SER A 107 -8.53 -0.74 -14.12
C SER A 107 -9.39 -0.33 -12.92
N PRO A 108 -10.21 0.74 -13.03
CA PRO A 108 -11.14 1.13 -11.97
C PRO A 108 -12.10 0.00 -11.60
N ALA A 109 -12.60 -0.76 -12.58
CA ALA A 109 -13.54 -1.84 -12.35
C ALA A 109 -12.93 -2.98 -11.50
N ASP A 110 -11.67 -3.36 -11.77
CA ASP A 110 -10.99 -4.39 -10.99
C ASP A 110 -10.62 -3.88 -9.58
N LEU A 111 -10.24 -2.59 -9.46
CA LEU A 111 -10.02 -1.94 -8.17
C LEU A 111 -11.31 -1.91 -7.34
N THR A 112 -12.46 -1.53 -7.93
CA THR A 112 -13.77 -1.57 -7.27
C THR A 112 -14.08 -2.98 -6.74
N LYS A 113 -13.90 -4.01 -7.56
CA LYS A 113 -14.11 -5.41 -7.19
C LYS A 113 -13.18 -5.83 -6.04
N THR A 114 -11.90 -5.44 -6.10
CA THR A 114 -10.90 -5.77 -5.08
C THR A 114 -11.21 -5.08 -3.75
N ILE A 115 -11.61 -3.80 -3.78
CA ILE A 115 -12.02 -3.08 -2.57
C ILE A 115 -13.26 -3.73 -1.96
N ARG A 116 -14.28 -4.08 -2.75
CA ARG A 116 -15.48 -4.79 -2.24
C ARG A 116 -15.13 -6.12 -1.60
N LYS A 117 -14.22 -6.90 -2.20
CA LYS A 117 -13.68 -8.13 -1.59
C LYS A 117 -13.02 -7.84 -0.24
N ALA A 118 -12.19 -6.80 -0.18
CA ALA A 118 -11.43 -6.43 1.01
C ALA A 118 -12.33 -5.98 2.17
N ILE A 119 -13.32 -5.12 1.91
CA ILE A 119 -14.23 -4.63 2.97
C ILE A 119 -15.23 -5.69 3.46
N ALA A 120 -15.44 -6.76 2.70
CA ALA A 120 -16.29 -7.88 3.09
C ALA A 120 -15.58 -8.89 4.01
N ILE A 121 -14.30 -8.69 4.31
CA ILE A 121 -13.52 -9.59 5.18
C ILE A 121 -14.02 -9.47 6.61
N PRO A 122 -14.28 -10.60 7.31
CA PRO A 122 -14.62 -10.58 8.72
C PRO A 122 -13.50 -9.96 9.58
N GLU A 123 -13.88 -9.30 10.67
CA GLU A 123 -12.96 -8.62 11.59
C GLU A 123 -11.85 -9.56 12.11
N GLU A 124 -12.19 -10.79 12.45
CA GLU A 124 -11.23 -11.80 12.89
C GLU A 124 -10.15 -12.05 11.83
N LYS A 125 -10.54 -12.16 10.56
CA LYS A 125 -9.61 -12.36 9.46
C LYS A 125 -8.76 -11.12 9.19
N LEU A 126 -9.34 -9.91 9.32
CA LEU A 126 -8.61 -8.67 9.21
C LEU A 126 -7.53 -8.55 10.31
N TYR A 127 -7.83 -8.99 11.51
CA TYR A 127 -6.86 -9.05 12.61
C TYR A 127 -5.71 -10.02 12.30
N GLU A 128 -6.00 -11.22 11.75
CA GLU A 128 -4.96 -12.14 11.29
C GLU A 128 -4.07 -11.52 10.21
N MET A 129 -4.67 -10.80 9.25
CA MET A 129 -3.94 -10.07 8.21
C MET A 129 -3.03 -9.00 8.82
N SER A 130 -3.50 -8.27 9.81
CA SER A 130 -2.69 -7.26 10.51
C SER A 130 -1.45 -7.86 11.16
N ILE A 131 -1.58 -9.00 11.84
CA ILE A 131 -0.44 -9.73 12.41
C ILE A 131 0.51 -10.21 11.30
N ALA A 132 -0.03 -10.73 10.20
CA ALA A 132 0.76 -11.20 9.07
C ALA A 132 1.56 -10.06 8.43
N CYS A 133 0.98 -8.86 8.28
CA CYS A 133 1.65 -7.66 7.79
C CYS A 133 2.88 -7.30 8.62
N ASN A 134 2.70 -7.17 9.94
CA ASN A 134 3.79 -6.86 10.86
C ASN A 134 4.91 -7.91 10.78
N LYS A 135 4.55 -9.19 10.82
CA LYS A 135 5.51 -10.29 10.74
C LYS A 135 6.28 -10.26 9.42
N PHE A 136 5.58 -10.06 8.31
CA PHE A 136 6.20 -9.97 6.98
C PHE A 136 7.17 -8.79 6.90
N ALA A 137 6.76 -7.60 7.36
CA ALA A 137 7.61 -6.42 7.37
C ALA A 137 8.89 -6.63 8.20
N GLN A 138 8.77 -7.16 9.42
CA GLN A 138 9.93 -7.46 10.27
C GLN A 138 10.86 -8.50 9.66
N GLN A 139 10.31 -9.50 8.96
CA GLN A 139 11.09 -10.56 8.35
C GLN A 139 11.83 -10.11 7.09
N HIS A 140 11.32 -9.19 6.33
CA HIS A 140 11.86 -8.83 5.01
C HIS A 140 12.52 -7.46 4.94
N PHE A 141 12.08 -6.50 5.78
CA PHE A 141 12.48 -5.08 5.68
C PHE A 141 13.18 -4.53 6.93
N SER A 142 13.67 -5.39 7.84
CA SER A 142 14.44 -4.90 8.98
C SER A 142 15.82 -4.39 8.54
N ALA A 143 16.27 -3.29 9.14
CA ALA A 143 17.57 -2.69 8.86
C ALA A 143 18.72 -3.67 9.09
N ASP A 144 18.67 -4.46 10.18
CA ASP A 144 19.70 -5.44 10.51
C ASP A 144 19.83 -6.54 9.44
N LYS A 145 18.70 -7.05 8.93
CA LYS A 145 18.70 -8.03 7.86
C LYS A 145 19.29 -7.46 6.57
N HIS A 146 18.87 -6.25 6.21
CA HIS A 146 19.40 -5.57 5.03
C HIS A 146 20.91 -5.38 5.15
N PHE A 147 21.39 -4.89 6.29
CA PHE A 147 22.80 -4.69 6.56
C PHE A 147 23.59 -6.01 6.46
N ASN A 148 23.14 -7.05 7.15
CA ASN A 148 23.82 -8.35 7.15
C ASN A 148 23.86 -8.98 5.75
N TYR A 149 22.76 -8.85 4.98
CA TYR A 149 22.71 -9.32 3.60
C TYR A 149 23.70 -8.56 2.71
N LEU A 150 23.74 -7.23 2.80
CA LEU A 150 24.67 -6.39 2.05
C LEU A 150 26.14 -6.74 2.36
N ILE A 151 26.48 -6.91 3.63
CA ILE A 151 27.82 -7.32 4.06
C ILE A 151 28.17 -8.70 3.50
N SER A 152 27.23 -9.66 3.49
CA SER A 152 27.46 -10.98 2.93
C SER A 152 27.78 -10.93 1.43
N ILE A 153 27.13 -10.07 0.67
CA ILE A 153 27.43 -9.85 -0.75
C ILE A 153 28.86 -9.32 -0.92
N TYR A 154 29.26 -8.29 -0.19
CA TYR A 154 30.61 -7.73 -0.28
C TYR A 154 31.67 -8.78 0.08
N GLN A 155 31.46 -9.56 1.14
CA GLN A 155 32.38 -10.63 1.53
C GLN A 155 32.50 -11.72 0.46
N SER A 156 31.43 -12.08 -0.23
CA SER A 156 31.43 -13.06 -1.31
C SER A 156 32.29 -12.61 -2.50
N ILE A 157 32.14 -11.33 -2.90
CA ILE A 157 32.92 -10.72 -3.99
C ILE A 157 34.43 -10.71 -3.64
N LEU A 158 34.79 -10.29 -2.42
CA LEU A 158 36.18 -10.25 -1.97
C LEU A 158 36.83 -11.64 -1.90
N LYS A 159 36.05 -12.70 -1.63
CA LYS A 159 36.55 -14.08 -1.66
C LYS A 159 36.74 -14.60 -3.09
N ALA A 160 35.87 -14.20 -4.03
CA ALA A 160 35.95 -14.59 -5.43
C ALA A 160 37.09 -13.88 -6.20
N SER A 161 37.64 -12.80 -5.64
CA SER A 161 38.74 -12.00 -6.24
C SER A 161 40.15 -12.46 -5.78
N LYS A 162 40.23 -13.52 -4.99
CA LYS A 162 41.46 -14.21 -4.59
C LYS A 162 41.60 -15.54 -5.30
#